data_f1e676473463ad6b1d800852ce2f736f
#
_entry.id   f1e676473463ad6b1d800852ce2f736f
#
_cell.length_a   1.000
_cell.length_b   1.000
_cell.length_c   1.000
_cell.angle_alpha   90.00
_cell.angle_beta   90.00
_cell.angle_gamma   90.00
#
_symmetry.space_group_name_H-M   'P 1'
#
loop_
_entity.id
_entity.type
_entity.pdbx_description
1 polymer ?
#
loop_
_entity_poly.entity_id
_entity_poly.type
_entity_poly.pdbx_seq_one_letter_code
_entity_poly.pdbx_strand_id
1 'polypeptide(L)'
;MGNWSSSISVEGKYVSAVPLSQQHHNDLVEATQDGDLHKLWYTMVPDSDGMQAEIERRIALPSMIPFAVIDNSSGKAVGMTTFMNINRANRRVEIGSTWYRKSVQKTPLNTECKLLLLQHAFEQMECICVEFRTHFINVQSRRAIERLGAKLDGILRSNMVMANGTLRDTAVYSIIASEWPTVKANLAWKLESMTG
;
A
#
# COMPACT_ATOMS: atom_id res chain seq x y z
N MET A 1 24.84 -3.55 -0.39
CA MET A 1 23.59 -4.34 -0.18
C MET A 1 22.55 -3.42 0.43
N GLY A 2 21.37 -3.35 -0.17
CA GLY A 2 20.30 -2.46 0.28
C GLY A 2 19.86 -2.75 1.71
N ASN A 3 19.33 -1.74 2.38
CA ASN A 3 18.80 -1.84 3.73
C ASN A 3 17.39 -2.47 3.73
N TRP A 4 17.30 -3.73 4.16
CA TRP A 4 16.05 -4.51 4.25
C TRP A 4 15.57 -4.66 5.72
N SER A 5 15.74 -3.62 6.51
CA SER A 5 15.27 -3.60 7.92
C SER A 5 13.76 -3.83 7.99
N SER A 6 13.29 -4.45 9.07
CA SER A 6 11.87 -4.55 9.40
C SER A 6 11.32 -3.31 10.11
N SER A 7 12.21 -2.44 10.61
CA SER A 7 11.84 -1.23 11.32
C SER A 7 12.08 0.00 10.43
N ILE A 8 11.16 0.22 9.50
CA ILE A 8 11.18 1.33 8.55
C ILE A 8 10.12 2.35 8.98
N SER A 9 10.50 3.62 9.04
CA SER A 9 9.57 4.75 9.09
C SER A 9 9.91 5.70 7.96
N VAL A 10 8.88 6.22 7.29
CA VAL A 10 9.02 7.28 6.28
C VAL A 10 8.06 8.41 6.63
N GLU A 11 8.54 9.64 6.51
CA GLU A 11 7.82 10.84 6.91
C GLU A 11 7.77 11.83 5.76
N GLY A 12 6.60 12.39 5.52
CA GLY A 12 6.33 13.42 4.53
C GLY A 12 5.62 14.62 5.14
N LYS A 13 5.12 15.50 4.28
CA LYS A 13 4.36 16.68 4.69
C LYS A 13 2.96 16.31 5.18
N TYR A 14 2.28 15.43 4.45
CA TYR A 14 0.87 15.06 4.69
C TYR A 14 0.73 13.74 5.43
N VAL A 15 1.72 12.86 5.32
CA VAL A 15 1.62 11.49 5.78
C VAL A 15 2.93 10.98 6.35
N SER A 16 2.82 10.13 7.37
CA SER A 16 3.90 9.27 7.85
C SER A 16 3.46 7.81 7.73
N ALA A 17 4.36 6.93 7.28
CA ALA A 17 4.14 5.49 7.35
C ALA A 17 5.12 4.91 8.38
N VAL A 18 4.55 4.42 9.49
CA VAL A 18 5.30 3.93 10.64
C VAL A 18 5.05 2.43 10.85
N PRO A 19 5.94 1.70 11.53
CA PRO A 19 5.71 0.28 11.81
C PRO A 19 4.34 0.06 12.46
N LEU A 20 3.56 -0.86 11.90
CA LEU A 20 2.25 -1.22 12.43
C LEU A 20 2.40 -1.82 13.83
N SER A 21 1.55 -1.40 14.76
CA SER A 21 1.48 -1.93 16.12
C SER A 21 0.05 -1.92 16.65
N GLN A 22 -0.19 -2.59 17.77
CA GLN A 22 -1.49 -2.60 18.44
C GLN A 22 -1.96 -1.21 18.93
N GLN A 23 -1.03 -0.26 19.11
CA GLN A 23 -1.38 1.11 19.48
C GLN A 23 -2.27 1.81 18.43
N HIS A 24 -2.20 1.39 17.16
CA HIS A 24 -3.00 1.94 16.07
C HIS A 24 -4.41 1.34 15.97
N HIS A 25 -4.75 0.33 16.81
CA HIS A 25 -5.99 -0.42 16.71
C HIS A 25 -7.23 0.46 16.67
N ASN A 26 -7.39 1.35 17.66
CA ASN A 26 -8.61 2.16 17.79
C ASN A 26 -8.82 3.12 16.61
N ASP A 27 -7.74 3.76 16.16
CA ASP A 27 -7.77 4.65 14.99
C ASP A 27 -8.12 3.86 13.71
N LEU A 28 -7.57 2.65 13.55
CA LEU A 28 -7.83 1.81 12.39
C LEU A 28 -9.26 1.25 12.38
N VAL A 29 -9.82 0.94 13.55
CA VAL A 29 -11.25 0.60 13.70
C VAL A 29 -12.12 1.77 13.26
N GLU A 30 -11.85 2.99 13.74
CA GLU A 30 -12.56 4.20 13.29
C GLU A 30 -12.40 4.39 11.76
N ALA A 31 -11.20 4.19 11.24
CA ALA A 31 -10.90 4.38 9.82
C ALA A 31 -11.64 3.39 8.91
N THR A 32 -11.82 2.11 9.32
CA THR A 32 -12.53 1.11 8.49
C THR A 32 -14.03 1.37 8.41
N GLN A 33 -14.60 2.05 9.39
CA GLN A 33 -16.02 2.44 9.39
C GLN A 33 -16.31 3.63 8.45
N ASP A 34 -15.30 4.44 8.16
CA ASP A 34 -15.42 5.56 7.23
C ASP A 34 -15.49 5.06 5.78
N GLY A 35 -16.72 4.92 5.27
CA GLY A 35 -17.01 4.50 3.90
C GLY A 35 -17.25 3.01 3.70
N ASP A 36 -17.48 2.27 4.78
CA ASP A 36 -17.87 0.85 4.75
C ASP A 36 -16.92 -0.03 3.92
N LEU A 37 -15.63 0.22 4.00
CA LEU A 37 -14.61 -0.41 3.16
C LEU A 37 -14.59 -1.94 3.30
N HIS A 38 -14.93 -2.45 4.49
CA HIS A 38 -15.03 -3.88 4.79
C HIS A 38 -16.16 -4.60 4.04
N LYS A 39 -17.16 -3.87 3.55
CA LYS A 39 -18.28 -4.43 2.77
C LYS A 39 -17.92 -4.72 1.30
N LEU A 40 -16.76 -4.28 0.83
CA LEU A 40 -16.31 -4.51 -0.54
C LEU A 40 -15.78 -5.95 -0.68
N TRP A 41 -16.60 -6.86 -1.19
CA TRP A 41 -16.33 -8.30 -1.26
C TRP A 41 -15.04 -8.68 -2.02
N TYR A 42 -14.54 -7.81 -2.90
CA TYR A 42 -13.32 -8.00 -3.68
C TYR A 42 -12.06 -7.43 -2.99
N THR A 43 -12.18 -6.95 -1.77
CA THR A 43 -11.07 -6.46 -0.93
C THR A 43 -10.94 -7.30 0.34
N MET A 44 -9.86 -7.11 1.07
CA MET A 44 -9.62 -7.77 2.36
C MET A 44 -9.40 -6.70 3.46
N VAL A 45 -10.30 -5.71 3.51
CA VAL A 45 -10.30 -4.73 4.59
C VAL A 45 -11.04 -5.35 5.78
N PRO A 46 -10.43 -5.42 6.98
CA PRO A 46 -11.09 -5.97 8.15
C PRO A 46 -12.23 -5.06 8.61
N ASP A 47 -13.24 -5.66 9.22
CA ASP A 47 -14.21 -4.93 10.04
C ASP A 47 -13.65 -4.59 11.43
N SER A 48 -14.47 -3.99 12.28
CA SER A 48 -14.06 -3.62 13.65
C SER A 48 -13.58 -4.81 14.46
N ASP A 49 -14.29 -5.93 14.36
CA ASP A 49 -14.04 -7.13 15.19
C ASP A 49 -12.79 -7.89 14.70
N GLY A 50 -12.54 -7.86 13.38
CA GLY A 50 -11.36 -8.49 12.77
C GLY A 50 -10.08 -7.67 12.82
N MET A 51 -10.14 -6.38 13.22
CA MET A 51 -8.98 -5.48 13.13
C MET A 51 -7.79 -5.93 13.96
N GLN A 52 -8.02 -6.36 15.20
CA GLN A 52 -6.94 -6.84 16.08
C GLN A 52 -6.21 -8.03 15.46
N ALA A 53 -6.97 -9.04 15.02
CA ALA A 53 -6.42 -10.25 14.40
C ALA A 53 -5.64 -9.92 13.12
N GLU A 54 -6.12 -8.96 12.32
CA GLU A 54 -5.43 -8.53 11.10
C GLU A 54 -4.09 -7.82 11.40
N ILE A 55 -4.04 -6.97 12.43
CA ILE A 55 -2.79 -6.33 12.88
C ILE A 55 -1.79 -7.40 13.33
N GLU A 56 -2.22 -8.33 14.19
CA GLU A 56 -1.39 -9.44 14.67
C GLU A 56 -0.88 -10.31 13.51
N ARG A 57 -1.75 -10.68 12.60
CA ARG A 57 -1.42 -11.47 11.41
C ARG A 57 -0.33 -10.80 10.57
N ARG A 58 -0.46 -9.49 10.30
CA ARG A 58 0.52 -8.76 9.48
C ARG A 58 1.87 -8.67 10.16
N ILE A 59 1.89 -8.41 11.47
CA ILE A 59 3.13 -8.31 12.26
C ILE A 59 3.84 -9.67 12.36
N ALA A 60 3.08 -10.76 12.49
CA ALA A 60 3.64 -12.10 12.66
C ALA A 60 4.25 -12.70 11.38
N LEU A 61 3.92 -12.17 10.20
CA LEU A 61 4.38 -12.73 8.92
C LEU A 61 5.76 -12.19 8.53
N PRO A 62 6.83 -13.04 8.50
CA PRO A 62 8.19 -12.59 8.17
C PRO A 62 8.34 -12.03 6.74
N SER A 63 7.40 -12.37 5.85
CA SER A 63 7.36 -11.88 4.47
C SER A 63 6.70 -10.51 4.33
N MET A 64 6.32 -9.88 5.44
CA MET A 64 5.65 -8.59 5.48
C MET A 64 6.41 -7.57 6.35
N ILE A 65 6.40 -6.33 5.91
CA ILE A 65 6.76 -5.15 6.71
C ILE A 65 5.54 -4.24 6.67
N PRO A 66 4.61 -4.38 7.65
CA PRO A 66 3.37 -3.64 7.67
C PRO A 66 3.54 -2.25 8.27
N PHE A 67 2.80 -1.29 7.72
CA PHE A 67 2.78 0.10 8.17
C PHE A 67 1.37 0.53 8.56
N ALA A 68 1.28 1.28 9.65
CA ALA A 68 0.18 2.19 9.89
C ALA A 68 0.45 3.49 9.10
N VAL A 69 -0.57 3.99 8.44
CA VAL A 69 -0.51 5.25 7.70
C VAL A 69 -1.12 6.35 8.55
N ILE A 70 -0.29 7.27 8.98
CA ILE A 70 -0.66 8.37 9.86
C ILE A 70 -0.94 9.62 9.03
N ASP A 71 -2.10 10.23 9.21
CA ASP A 71 -2.38 11.56 8.69
C ASP A 71 -1.69 12.60 9.61
N ASN A 72 -0.70 13.30 9.09
CA ASN A 72 0.09 14.24 9.87
C ASN A 72 -0.72 15.46 10.38
N SER A 73 -1.88 15.74 9.79
CA SER A 73 -2.75 16.82 10.25
C SER A 73 -3.50 16.47 11.53
N SER A 74 -3.90 15.21 11.68
CA SER A 74 -4.67 14.72 12.83
C SER A 74 -3.85 13.90 13.82
N GLY A 75 -2.69 13.39 13.41
CA GLY A 75 -1.89 12.44 14.18
C GLY A 75 -2.49 11.04 14.27
N LYS A 76 -3.61 10.76 13.57
CA LYS A 76 -4.33 9.49 13.62
C LYS A 76 -3.90 8.52 12.54
N ALA A 77 -3.97 7.23 12.83
CA ALA A 77 -3.84 6.19 11.80
C ALA A 77 -5.11 6.13 10.94
N VAL A 78 -4.96 6.40 9.64
CA VAL A 78 -6.06 6.51 8.68
C VAL A 78 -6.12 5.35 7.68
N GLY A 79 -5.28 4.34 7.86
CA GLY A 79 -5.21 3.17 7.01
C GLY A 79 -3.94 2.35 7.22
N MET A 80 -3.77 1.36 6.39
CA MET A 80 -2.60 0.48 6.39
C MET A 80 -2.04 0.28 4.99
N THR A 81 -0.73 0.01 4.93
CA THR A 81 -0.05 -0.46 3.71
C THR A 81 1.07 -1.41 4.12
N THR A 82 1.62 -2.17 3.18
CA THR A 82 2.58 -3.22 3.55
C THR A 82 3.59 -3.42 2.43
N PHE A 83 4.88 -3.53 2.76
CA PHE A 83 5.81 -4.24 1.90
C PHE A 83 5.61 -5.74 2.11
N MET A 84 5.31 -6.47 1.06
CA MET A 84 5.02 -7.89 1.10
C MET A 84 5.68 -8.62 -0.07
N ASN A 85 5.63 -9.94 -0.08
CA ASN A 85 6.30 -10.76 -1.09
C ASN A 85 7.77 -10.38 -1.28
N ILE A 86 8.44 -10.14 -0.14
CA ILE A 86 9.82 -9.65 -0.08
C ILE A 86 10.77 -10.71 -0.63
N ASN A 87 11.41 -10.42 -1.77
CA ASN A 87 12.40 -11.28 -2.40
C ASN A 87 13.76 -10.56 -2.45
N ARG A 88 14.53 -10.73 -1.36
CA ARG A 88 15.85 -10.09 -1.24
C ARG A 88 16.84 -10.55 -2.30
N ALA A 89 16.81 -11.84 -2.64
CA ALA A 89 17.72 -12.40 -3.63
C ALA A 89 17.53 -11.77 -5.02
N ASN A 90 16.28 -11.50 -5.41
CA ASN A 90 15.95 -10.85 -6.68
C ASN A 90 15.69 -9.33 -6.52
N ARG A 91 15.93 -8.76 -5.34
CA ARG A 91 15.72 -7.32 -5.04
C ARG A 91 14.35 -6.82 -5.49
N ARG A 92 13.28 -7.54 -5.11
CA ARG A 92 11.89 -7.26 -5.46
C ARG A 92 11.04 -7.18 -4.21
N VAL A 93 10.02 -6.32 -4.26
CA VAL A 93 9.02 -6.17 -3.19
C VAL A 93 7.67 -5.81 -3.82
N GLU A 94 6.59 -6.20 -3.16
CA GLU A 94 5.25 -5.72 -3.49
C GLU A 94 4.82 -4.67 -2.47
N ILE A 95 4.24 -3.54 -2.92
CA ILE A 95 3.49 -2.63 -2.07
C ILE A 95 2.02 -3.02 -2.21
N GLY A 96 1.50 -3.67 -1.18
CA GLY A 96 0.16 -4.25 -1.21
C GLY A 96 -0.60 -4.13 0.10
N SER A 97 -1.74 -4.81 0.17
CA SER A 97 -2.66 -4.79 1.32
C SER A 97 -2.96 -3.37 1.81
N THR A 98 -3.10 -2.42 0.85
CA THR A 98 -3.30 -1.00 1.11
C THR A 98 -4.78 -0.65 1.17
N TRP A 99 -5.17 0.04 2.22
CA TRP A 99 -6.46 0.70 2.31
C TRP A 99 -6.36 1.98 3.15
N TYR A 100 -7.22 2.93 2.88
CA TYR A 100 -7.32 4.22 3.58
C TYR A 100 -8.79 4.51 3.86
N ARG A 101 -9.12 5.14 4.99
CA ARG A 101 -10.45 5.68 5.25
C ARG A 101 -10.91 6.56 4.09
N LYS A 102 -12.20 6.60 3.86
CA LYS A 102 -12.76 7.27 2.67
C LYS A 102 -12.47 8.77 2.64
N SER A 103 -12.53 9.42 3.78
CA SER A 103 -12.33 10.89 3.87
C SER A 103 -10.95 11.36 3.40
N VAL A 104 -9.89 10.53 3.50
CA VAL A 104 -8.54 10.89 3.02
C VAL A 104 -8.25 10.38 1.61
N GLN A 105 -9.19 9.66 0.97
CA GLN A 105 -9.02 9.23 -0.41
C GLN A 105 -9.12 10.43 -1.36
N LYS A 106 -8.37 10.38 -2.47
CA LYS A 106 -8.25 11.45 -3.48
C LYS A 106 -7.62 12.75 -2.93
N THR A 107 -6.95 12.69 -1.79
CA THR A 107 -6.12 13.76 -1.25
C THR A 107 -4.64 13.52 -1.59
N PRO A 108 -3.72 14.48 -1.31
CA PRO A 108 -2.27 14.28 -1.49
C PRO A 108 -1.71 13.11 -0.70
N LEU A 109 -2.35 12.73 0.43
CA LEU A 109 -1.87 11.71 1.38
C LEU A 109 -1.47 10.39 0.72
N ASN A 110 -2.34 9.80 -0.11
CA ASN A 110 -2.01 8.52 -0.75
C ASN A 110 -0.86 8.65 -1.76
N THR A 111 -0.81 9.75 -2.52
CA THR A 111 0.25 9.98 -3.51
C THR A 111 1.60 10.15 -2.81
N GLU A 112 1.65 10.93 -1.72
CA GLU A 112 2.87 11.12 -0.93
C GLU A 112 3.30 9.82 -0.24
N CYS A 113 2.38 9.09 0.38
CA CYS A 113 2.68 7.78 0.98
C CYS A 113 3.33 6.82 -0.03
N LYS A 114 2.79 6.74 -1.24
CA LYS A 114 3.36 5.89 -2.29
C LYS A 114 4.71 6.39 -2.79
N LEU A 115 4.88 7.70 -2.94
CA LEU A 115 6.18 8.30 -3.30
C LEU A 115 7.25 7.92 -2.28
N LEU A 116 6.97 8.10 -0.98
CA LEU A 116 7.91 7.80 0.11
C LEU A 116 8.29 6.31 0.17
N LEU A 117 7.30 5.41 0.04
CA LEU A 117 7.56 3.97 0.03
C LEU A 117 8.34 3.53 -1.21
N LEU A 118 8.01 4.05 -2.39
CA LEU A 118 8.75 3.78 -3.62
C LEU A 118 10.18 4.31 -3.53
N GLN A 119 10.36 5.51 -2.99
CA GLN A 119 11.69 6.07 -2.76
C GLN A 119 12.51 5.18 -1.84
N HIS A 120 11.93 4.72 -0.73
CA HIS A 120 12.60 3.79 0.18
C HIS A 120 12.97 2.48 -0.53
N ALA A 121 12.03 1.90 -1.30
CA ALA A 121 12.25 0.64 -2.01
C ALA A 121 13.37 0.74 -3.05
N PHE A 122 13.40 1.80 -3.87
CA PHE A 122 14.41 1.93 -4.92
C PHE A 122 15.75 2.48 -4.41
N GLU A 123 15.75 3.42 -3.46
CA GLU A 123 16.95 4.16 -3.08
C GLU A 123 17.64 3.61 -1.82
N GLN A 124 16.91 2.93 -0.92
CA GLN A 124 17.46 2.35 0.31
C GLN A 124 17.53 0.82 0.23
N MET A 125 16.46 0.16 -0.24
CA MET A 125 16.44 -1.29 -0.42
C MET A 125 17.11 -1.73 -1.73
N GLU A 126 17.43 -0.81 -2.64
CA GLU A 126 18.02 -1.06 -3.98
C GLU A 126 17.19 -2.06 -4.81
N CYS A 127 15.86 -1.97 -4.70
CA CYS A 127 14.98 -2.83 -5.49
C CYS A 127 15.16 -2.58 -6.99
N ILE A 128 15.13 -3.64 -7.78
CA ILE A 128 15.08 -3.54 -9.25
C ILE A 128 13.65 -3.45 -9.76
N CYS A 129 12.67 -3.84 -8.92
CA CYS A 129 11.26 -3.85 -9.27
C CYS A 129 10.40 -3.73 -8.00
N VAL A 130 9.37 -2.89 -8.07
CA VAL A 130 8.30 -2.80 -7.06
C VAL A 130 7.00 -3.18 -7.73
N GLU A 131 6.31 -4.19 -7.17
CA GLU A 131 5.07 -4.73 -7.68
C GLU A 131 3.85 -4.14 -6.96
N PHE A 132 2.71 -4.17 -7.65
CA PHE A 132 1.37 -3.90 -7.12
C PHE A 132 0.41 -4.94 -7.65
N ARG A 133 -0.44 -5.49 -6.79
CA ARG A 133 -1.42 -6.50 -7.20
C ARG A 133 -2.81 -6.15 -6.71
N THR A 134 -3.79 -6.33 -7.58
CA THR A 134 -5.18 -6.07 -7.22
C THR A 134 -6.13 -7.04 -7.94
N HIS A 135 -7.35 -7.19 -7.45
CA HIS A 135 -8.39 -7.93 -8.16
C HIS A 135 -8.65 -7.27 -9.51
N PHE A 136 -8.75 -8.06 -10.58
CA PHE A 136 -8.94 -7.54 -11.95
C PHE A 136 -10.15 -6.61 -12.07
N ILE A 137 -11.26 -6.92 -11.38
CA ILE A 137 -12.47 -6.09 -11.39
C ILE A 137 -12.39 -4.83 -10.51
N ASN A 138 -11.36 -4.70 -9.65
CA ASN A 138 -11.15 -3.49 -8.85
C ASN A 138 -10.57 -2.36 -9.71
N VAL A 139 -11.43 -1.80 -10.57
CA VAL A 139 -11.04 -0.73 -11.51
C VAL A 139 -10.51 0.50 -10.78
N GLN A 140 -11.02 0.81 -9.58
CA GLN A 140 -10.54 1.94 -8.79
C GLN A 140 -9.07 1.74 -8.39
N SER A 141 -8.72 0.56 -7.86
CA SER A 141 -7.34 0.25 -7.50
C SER A 141 -6.42 0.21 -8.71
N ARG A 142 -6.86 -0.41 -9.82
CA ARG A 142 -6.08 -0.46 -11.06
C ARG A 142 -5.73 0.94 -11.55
N ARG A 143 -6.71 1.84 -11.64
CA ARG A 143 -6.48 3.24 -12.03
C ARG A 143 -5.57 3.99 -11.05
N ALA A 144 -5.68 3.71 -9.75
CA ALA A 144 -4.80 4.30 -8.75
C ALA A 144 -3.34 3.85 -8.94
N ILE A 145 -3.12 2.57 -9.23
CA ILE A 145 -1.80 1.99 -9.51
C ILE A 145 -1.20 2.56 -10.81
N GLU A 146 -1.98 2.58 -11.88
CA GLU A 146 -1.57 3.15 -13.18
C GLU A 146 -1.21 4.64 -13.05
N ARG A 147 -1.95 5.38 -12.22
CA ARG A 147 -1.68 6.79 -11.95
C ARG A 147 -0.36 7.05 -11.21
N LEU A 148 0.20 6.06 -10.52
CA LEU A 148 1.56 6.13 -9.97
C LEU A 148 2.63 6.05 -11.06
N GLY A 149 2.31 5.55 -12.24
CA GLY A 149 3.23 5.27 -13.33
C GLY A 149 3.58 3.79 -13.46
N ALA A 150 2.91 2.91 -12.72
CA ALA A 150 3.10 1.46 -12.86
C ALA A 150 2.49 0.95 -14.16
N LYS A 151 3.16 -0.02 -14.79
CA LYS A 151 2.71 -0.70 -16.01
C LYS A 151 2.15 -2.06 -15.69
N LEU A 152 1.16 -2.50 -16.48
CA LEU A 152 0.58 -3.84 -16.38
C LEU A 152 1.58 -4.87 -16.91
N ASP A 153 2.03 -5.77 -16.03
CA ASP A 153 2.85 -6.93 -16.41
C ASP A 153 2.00 -8.06 -16.97
N GLY A 154 0.78 -8.24 -16.41
CA GLY A 154 -0.14 -9.29 -16.86
C GLY A 154 -1.30 -9.52 -15.91
N ILE A 155 -2.10 -10.54 -16.26
CA ILE A 155 -3.26 -10.99 -15.47
C ILE A 155 -3.10 -12.45 -15.15
N LEU A 156 -3.00 -12.76 -13.85
CA LEU A 156 -3.00 -14.13 -13.35
C LEU A 156 -4.44 -14.60 -13.24
N ARG A 157 -4.82 -15.56 -14.12
CA ARG A 157 -6.19 -16.08 -14.15
C ARG A 157 -6.41 -17.08 -13.03
N SER A 158 -7.59 -17.02 -12.39
CA SER A 158 -7.97 -17.91 -11.27
C SER A 158 -6.89 -18.03 -10.20
N ASN A 159 -6.29 -16.90 -9.82
CA ASN A 159 -5.10 -16.85 -8.97
C ASN A 159 -5.38 -17.14 -7.49
N MET A 160 -6.61 -16.88 -7.04
CA MET A 160 -7.02 -17.09 -5.64
C MET A 160 -8.47 -17.50 -5.56
N VAL A 161 -8.82 -18.26 -4.51
CA VAL A 161 -10.21 -18.48 -4.09
C VAL A 161 -10.55 -17.40 -3.05
N MET A 162 -11.61 -16.64 -3.30
CA MET A 162 -12.11 -15.61 -2.39
C MET A 162 -12.96 -16.21 -1.27
N ALA A 163 -13.16 -15.47 -0.17
CA ALA A 163 -13.97 -15.94 0.97
C ALA A 163 -15.41 -16.33 0.59
N ASN A 164 -15.97 -15.73 -0.45
CA ASN A 164 -17.30 -16.05 -0.98
C ASN A 164 -17.29 -17.22 -1.99
N GLY A 165 -16.16 -17.92 -2.15
CA GLY A 165 -16.00 -19.06 -3.07
C GLY A 165 -15.75 -18.70 -4.54
N THR A 166 -15.79 -17.42 -4.92
CA THR A 166 -15.48 -16.99 -6.29
C THR A 166 -13.98 -17.04 -6.57
N LEU A 167 -13.62 -17.12 -7.86
CA LEU A 167 -12.22 -17.09 -8.28
C LEU A 167 -11.80 -15.65 -8.59
N ARG A 168 -10.63 -15.30 -8.11
CA ARG A 168 -10.03 -13.99 -8.37
C ARG A 168 -9.02 -14.10 -9.51
N ASP A 169 -9.20 -13.29 -10.54
CA ASP A 169 -8.13 -12.91 -11.45
C ASP A 169 -7.36 -11.75 -10.84
N THR A 170 -6.03 -11.82 -10.84
CA THR A 170 -5.17 -10.79 -10.26
C THR A 170 -4.45 -10.02 -11.36
N ALA A 171 -4.70 -8.72 -11.44
CA ALA A 171 -3.91 -7.81 -12.27
C ALA A 171 -2.59 -7.48 -11.54
N VAL A 172 -1.46 -7.75 -12.19
CA VAL A 172 -0.10 -7.51 -11.70
C VAL A 172 0.48 -6.32 -12.44
N TYR A 173 0.96 -5.37 -11.70
CA TYR A 173 1.62 -4.16 -12.20
C TYR A 173 3.01 -4.03 -11.58
N SER A 174 3.91 -3.31 -12.24
CA SER A 174 5.20 -2.98 -11.67
C SER A 174 5.71 -1.60 -12.09
N ILE A 175 6.65 -1.09 -11.28
CA ILE A 175 7.58 -0.02 -11.61
C ILE A 175 8.98 -0.65 -11.50
N ILE A 176 9.83 -0.46 -12.52
CA ILE A 176 11.21 -0.98 -12.52
C ILE A 176 12.21 0.14 -12.25
N ALA A 177 13.42 -0.23 -11.80
CA ALA A 177 14.43 0.74 -11.37
C ALA A 177 14.79 1.76 -12.44
N SER A 178 14.80 1.36 -13.73
CA SER A 178 15.09 2.27 -14.85
C SER A 178 13.99 3.32 -15.09
N GLU A 179 12.75 3.06 -14.63
CA GLU A 179 11.62 3.98 -14.75
C GLU A 179 11.52 4.92 -13.54
N TRP A 180 12.13 4.53 -12.41
CA TRP A 180 11.99 5.24 -11.15
C TRP A 180 12.29 6.74 -11.22
N PRO A 181 13.37 7.22 -11.86
CA PRO A 181 13.64 8.66 -11.93
C PRO A 181 12.50 9.47 -12.54
N THR A 182 11.87 8.95 -13.62
CA THR A 182 10.74 9.59 -14.27
C THR A 182 9.48 9.50 -13.41
N VAL A 183 9.21 8.36 -12.80
CA VAL A 183 8.08 8.15 -11.90
C VAL A 183 8.18 9.08 -10.69
N LYS A 184 9.37 9.19 -10.07
CA LYS A 184 9.63 10.10 -8.94
C LYS A 184 9.31 11.54 -9.29
N ALA A 185 9.85 12.03 -10.41
CA ALA A 185 9.62 13.40 -10.87
C ALA A 185 8.12 13.67 -11.13
N ASN A 186 7.41 12.73 -11.77
CA ASN A 186 5.97 12.85 -12.02
C ASN A 186 5.14 12.85 -10.73
N LEU A 187 5.48 12.03 -9.74
CA LEU A 187 4.77 12.00 -8.46
C LEU A 187 5.01 13.28 -7.65
N ALA A 188 6.24 13.80 -7.64
CA ALA A 188 6.57 15.07 -7.01
C ALA A 188 5.78 16.23 -7.65
N TRP A 189 5.77 16.33 -8.97
CA TRP A 189 4.98 17.32 -9.70
C TRP A 189 3.47 17.24 -9.40
N LYS A 190 2.92 16.01 -9.34
CA LYS A 190 1.50 15.82 -8.97
C LYS A 190 1.20 16.32 -7.57
N LEU A 191 2.10 16.09 -6.60
CA LEU A 191 1.92 16.59 -5.24
C LEU A 191 1.91 18.11 -5.18
N GLU A 192 2.84 18.77 -5.88
CA GLU A 192 2.88 20.24 -5.99
C GLU A 192 1.58 20.78 -6.61
N SER A 193 1.11 20.16 -7.69
CA SER A 193 -0.12 20.56 -8.40
C SER A 193 -1.41 20.35 -7.60
N MET A 194 -1.41 19.49 -6.57
CA MET A 194 -2.57 19.26 -5.69
C MET A 194 -2.65 20.28 -4.55
N THR A 195 -1.63 21.12 -4.37
CA THR A 195 -1.48 22.01 -3.22
C THR A 195 -1.41 23.50 -3.59
N GLY A 196 -1.37 23.84 -4.88
CA GLY A 196 -1.52 25.16 -5.45
C GLY A 196 -2.95 25.42 -5.88
#